data_8a3e7b0eda9677d2671897514afb50c6
#
_entry.id   8a3e7b0eda9677d2671897514afb50c6
#
_cell.length_a   1.000
_cell.length_b   1.000
_cell.length_c   1.000
_cell.angle_alpha   90.00
_cell.angle_beta   90.00
_cell.angle_gamma   90.00
#
_symmetry.space_group_name_H-M   'P 1'
#
loop_
_entity.id
_entity.type
_entity.pdbx_description
1 polymer ?
#
loop_
_entity_poly.entity_id
_entity_poly.type
_entity_poly.pdbx_seq_one_letter_code
_entity_poly.pdbx_strand_id
1 'polypeptide(L)'
;MIVWDDAKNRRLIVDRGVSFEEIAERIMKREVLAILKNPARENQMVFVVSMRDYTYCVPFIEDAHGNIVLKTAYPSRKLHRRYGGKKRGETA
;
A
#
# COMPACT_ATOMS: atom_id res chain seq x y z
N MET A 1 15.34 -0.43 0.79
CA MET A 1 14.76 0.37 1.87
C MET A 1 13.42 0.91 1.43
N ILE A 2 12.49 1.07 2.35
CA ILE A 2 11.17 1.64 2.05
C ILE A 2 11.17 3.08 2.56
N VAL A 3 10.85 4.02 1.67
CA VAL A 3 10.92 5.45 1.99
C VAL A 3 9.63 6.16 1.55
N TRP A 4 9.39 7.35 2.09
CA TRP A 4 8.24 8.18 1.78
C TRP A 4 8.49 9.61 2.17
N ASP A 5 7.60 10.50 1.75
CA ASP A 5 7.64 11.91 2.07
C ASP A 5 6.95 12.16 3.43
N ASP A 6 7.64 12.82 4.36
CA ASP A 6 7.12 13.02 5.71
C ASP A 6 5.87 13.90 5.74
N ALA A 7 5.79 14.91 4.88
CA ALA A 7 4.59 15.76 4.82
C ALA A 7 3.38 14.98 4.34
N LYS A 8 3.58 14.10 3.36
CA LYS A 8 2.49 13.23 2.88
C LYS A 8 2.06 12.26 3.96
N ASN A 9 3.01 11.77 4.76
CA ASN A 9 2.70 10.85 5.84
C ASN A 9 1.84 11.52 6.91
N ARG A 10 2.19 12.75 7.29
CA ARG A 10 1.40 13.51 8.26
C ARG A 10 -0.01 13.74 7.77
N ARG A 11 -0.16 14.10 6.50
CA ARG A 11 -1.48 14.30 5.89
C ARG A 11 -2.29 12.98 5.87
N LEU A 12 -1.63 11.88 5.54
CA LEU A 12 -2.28 10.57 5.51
C LEU A 12 -2.83 10.19 6.90
N ILE A 13 -2.04 10.44 7.94
CA ILE A 13 -2.47 10.17 9.31
C ILE A 13 -3.70 11.01 9.67
N VAL A 14 -3.67 12.31 9.35
CA VAL A 14 -4.77 13.23 9.65
C VAL A 14 -6.02 12.87 8.87
N ASP A 15 -5.88 12.61 7.58
CA ASP A 15 -7.03 12.43 6.69
C ASP A 15 -7.64 11.03 6.77
N ARG A 16 -6.81 10.01 7.04
CA ARG A 16 -7.28 8.63 6.95
C ARG A 16 -6.97 7.77 8.17
N GLY A 17 -6.20 8.28 9.11
CA GLY A 17 -5.87 7.52 10.31
C GLY A 17 -4.92 6.35 10.08
N VAL A 18 -4.22 6.31 8.97
CA VAL A 18 -3.21 5.30 8.67
C VAL A 18 -1.90 5.99 8.36
N SER A 19 -0.78 5.28 8.52
CA SER A 19 0.54 5.86 8.31
C SER A 19 1.35 5.02 7.35
N PHE A 20 2.35 5.64 6.72
CA PHE A 20 3.30 4.89 5.91
C PHE A 20 4.15 3.95 6.75
N GLU A 21 4.39 4.28 8.02
CA GLU A 21 5.09 3.35 8.94
C GLU A 21 4.33 2.03 9.07
N GLU A 22 3.02 2.10 9.24
CA GLU A 22 2.20 0.88 9.31
C GLU A 22 2.25 0.10 8.01
N ILE A 23 2.20 0.80 6.89
CA ILE A 23 2.26 0.16 5.57
C ILE A 23 3.62 -0.52 5.37
N ALA A 24 4.71 0.18 5.72
CA ALA A 24 6.05 -0.37 5.62
C ALA A 24 6.20 -1.63 6.48
N GLU A 25 5.63 -1.61 7.67
CA GLU A 25 5.66 -2.79 8.55
C GLU A 25 4.94 -3.98 7.92
N ARG A 26 3.78 -3.74 7.29
CA ARG A 26 3.07 -4.80 6.57
C ARG A 26 3.92 -5.38 5.45
N ILE A 27 4.57 -4.52 4.69
CA ILE A 27 5.43 -4.95 3.58
C ILE A 27 6.59 -5.77 4.10
N MET A 28 7.26 -5.32 5.16
CA MET A 28 8.40 -6.00 5.74
C MET A 28 8.03 -7.37 6.31
N LYS A 29 6.83 -7.49 6.84
CA LYS A 29 6.32 -8.76 7.38
C LYS A 29 5.69 -9.63 6.30
N ARG A 30 5.71 -9.19 5.06
CA ARG A 30 5.09 -9.89 3.93
C ARG A 30 3.59 -10.10 4.12
N GLU A 31 2.95 -9.11 4.70
CA GLU A 31 1.50 -9.12 4.97
C GLU A 31 0.74 -8.30 3.94
N VAL A 32 1.13 -8.41 2.67
CA VAL A 32 0.42 -7.76 1.58
C VAL A 32 -0.49 -8.78 0.90
N LEU A 33 -1.64 -8.33 0.44
CA LEU A 33 -2.61 -9.19 -0.23
C LEU A 33 -2.23 -9.43 -1.69
N ALA A 34 -1.63 -8.44 -2.33
CA ALA A 34 -1.22 -8.55 -3.73
C ALA A 34 -0.26 -7.40 -4.07
N ILE A 35 0.48 -7.58 -5.16
CA ILE A 35 1.29 -6.54 -5.78
C ILE A 35 0.86 -6.49 -7.24
N LEU A 36 0.35 -5.34 -7.68
CA LEU A 36 -0.26 -5.20 -8.99
C LEU A 36 0.40 -4.06 -9.76
N LYS A 37 0.27 -4.09 -11.09
CA LYS A 37 0.62 -2.94 -11.90
C LYS A 37 -0.45 -1.86 -11.72
N ASN A 38 -0.01 -0.59 -11.74
CA ASN A 38 -0.94 0.52 -11.70
C ASN A 38 -1.43 0.80 -13.12
N PRO A 39 -2.72 0.58 -13.42
CA PRO A 39 -3.22 0.78 -14.78
C PRO A 39 -3.19 2.24 -15.23
N ALA A 40 -3.15 3.19 -14.28
CA ALA A 40 -3.16 4.61 -14.59
C ALA A 40 -1.76 5.18 -14.79
N ARG A 41 -0.71 4.49 -14.31
CA ARG A 41 0.66 5.01 -14.37
C ARG A 41 1.63 3.89 -14.71
N GLU A 42 2.26 4.03 -15.85
CA GLU A 42 3.06 2.99 -16.46
C GLU A 42 4.22 2.51 -15.58
N ASN A 43 4.85 3.42 -14.86
CA ASN A 43 6.03 3.10 -14.05
C ASN A 43 5.71 2.88 -12.57
N GLN A 44 4.44 2.73 -12.22
CA GLN A 44 4.05 2.51 -10.84
C GLN A 44 3.45 1.13 -10.67
N MET A 45 3.74 0.57 -9.50
CA MET A 45 3.11 -0.64 -9.01
C MET A 45 2.23 -0.27 -7.82
N VAL A 46 1.43 -1.20 -7.35
CA VAL A 46 0.58 -0.99 -6.18
C VAL A 46 0.72 -2.15 -5.23
N PHE A 47 0.91 -1.84 -3.94
CA PHE A 47 0.67 -2.83 -2.89
C PHE A 47 -0.80 -2.79 -2.52
N VAL A 48 -1.40 -3.96 -2.36
CA VAL A 48 -2.76 -4.10 -1.84
C VAL A 48 -2.62 -4.59 -0.42
N VAL A 49 -3.06 -3.80 0.55
CA VAL A 49 -2.90 -4.12 1.97
C VAL A 49 -4.21 -3.94 2.72
N SER A 50 -4.38 -4.73 3.78
CA SER A 50 -5.54 -4.60 4.66
C SER A 50 -5.14 -3.77 5.87
N MET A 51 -5.87 -2.68 6.11
CA MET A 51 -5.65 -1.79 7.25
C MET A 51 -7.00 -1.29 7.74
N ARG A 52 -7.18 -1.26 9.06
CA ARG A 52 -8.45 -0.78 9.64
C ARG A 52 -9.65 -1.53 9.06
N ASP A 53 -9.51 -2.84 8.88
CA ASP A 53 -10.55 -3.72 8.34
C ASP A 53 -11.02 -3.32 6.94
N TYR A 54 -10.18 -2.63 6.19
CA TYR A 54 -10.49 -2.26 4.81
C TYR A 54 -9.28 -2.46 3.92
N THR A 55 -9.51 -2.55 2.62
CA THR A 55 -8.44 -2.79 1.64
C THR A 55 -7.94 -1.46 1.10
N TYR A 56 -6.63 -1.24 1.22
CA TYR A 56 -5.97 -0.04 0.76
C TYR A 56 -5.11 -0.31 -0.45
N CYS A 57 -5.11 0.68 -1.34
CA CYS A 57 -4.24 0.71 -2.52
C CYS A 57 -3.07 1.63 -2.21
N VAL A 58 -1.85 1.12 -2.35
CA VAL A 58 -0.63 1.88 -2.02
C VAL A 58 0.29 1.92 -3.23
N PRO A 59 0.15 2.93 -4.09
CA PRO A 59 1.06 3.09 -5.23
C PRO A 59 2.49 3.33 -4.78
N PHE A 60 3.42 2.74 -5.50
CA PHE A 60 4.84 2.89 -5.21
C PHE A 60 5.67 2.81 -6.49
N ILE A 61 6.89 3.32 -6.40
CA ILE A 61 7.89 3.15 -7.44
C ILE A 61 9.16 2.60 -6.81
N GLU A 62 10.03 2.04 -7.64
CA GLU A 62 11.37 1.69 -7.22
C GLU A 62 12.31 2.75 -7.82
N ASP A 63 13.15 3.36 -6.97
CA ASP A 63 14.05 4.40 -7.45
C ASP A 63 15.37 3.79 -7.98
N ALA A 64 16.29 4.64 -8.42
CA ALA A 64 17.53 4.20 -9.02
C ALA A 64 18.46 3.46 -8.04
N HIS A 65 18.22 3.61 -6.74
CA HIS A 65 19.01 2.95 -5.70
C HIS A 65 18.34 1.68 -5.16
N GLY A 66 17.23 1.26 -5.77
CA GLY A 66 16.49 0.10 -5.32
C GLY A 66 15.57 0.36 -4.14
N ASN A 67 15.35 1.61 -3.76
CA ASN A 67 14.42 1.93 -2.69
C ASN A 67 12.98 1.85 -3.21
N ILE A 68 12.10 1.35 -2.35
CA ILE A 68 10.67 1.37 -2.60
C ILE A 68 10.13 2.69 -2.07
N VAL A 69 9.61 3.53 -2.96
CA VAL A 69 9.11 4.86 -2.61
C VAL A 69 7.60 4.81 -2.58
N LEU A 70 7.01 4.88 -1.39
CA LEU A 70 5.57 4.88 -1.22
C LEU A 70 5.02 6.25 -1.61
N LYS A 71 4.08 6.30 -2.55
CA LYS A 71 3.60 7.56 -3.11
C LYS A 71 2.38 8.10 -2.38
N THR A 72 1.44 7.25 -2.05
CA THR A 72 0.23 7.60 -1.34
C THR A 72 -0.44 6.32 -0.84
N ALA A 73 -1.57 6.45 -0.19
CA ALA A 73 -2.39 5.31 0.20
C ALA A 73 -3.84 5.76 0.28
N TYR A 74 -4.74 4.94 -0.21
CA TYR A 74 -6.16 5.26 -0.16
C TYR A 74 -6.98 3.99 -0.12
N PRO A 75 -8.16 4.03 0.52
CA PRO A 75 -9.05 2.86 0.52
C PRO A 75 -9.61 2.66 -0.90
N SER A 76 -9.74 1.42 -1.31
CA SER A 76 -10.23 1.09 -2.64
C SER A 76 -11.39 0.10 -2.52
N ARG A 77 -12.57 0.55 -2.89
CA ARG A 77 -13.77 -0.29 -2.88
C ARG A 77 -13.62 -1.47 -3.85
N LYS A 78 -13.06 -1.20 -5.02
CA LYS A 78 -12.85 -2.23 -6.03
C LYS A 78 -11.92 -3.33 -5.52
N LEU A 79 -10.80 -2.93 -4.92
CA LEU A 79 -9.85 -3.89 -4.37
C LEU A 79 -10.43 -4.60 -3.15
N HIS A 80 -11.24 -3.90 -2.37
CA HIS A 80 -11.87 -4.51 -1.20
C HIS A 80 -12.85 -5.62 -1.61
N ARG A 81 -13.60 -5.41 -2.70
CA ARG A 81 -14.47 -6.46 -3.22
C ARG A 81 -13.69 -7.69 -3.66
N ARG A 82 -12.49 -7.49 -4.21
CA ARG A 82 -11.67 -8.57 -4.74
C ARG A 82 -10.84 -9.25 -3.66
N TYR A 83 -10.27 -8.49 -2.73
CA TYR A 83 -9.31 -8.99 -1.74
C TYR A 83 -9.80 -8.88 -0.31
N GLY A 84 -10.87 -8.15 -0.06
CA GLY A 84 -11.37 -7.94 1.30
C GLY A 84 -11.77 -9.24 1.95
N GLY A 85 -11.48 -9.36 3.27
CA GLY A 85 -11.75 -10.58 4.00
C GLY A 85 -10.69 -11.65 3.88
N LYS A 86 -9.70 -11.47 3.00
CA LYS A 86 -8.59 -12.40 2.88
C LYS A 86 -7.50 -12.05 3.87
N LYS A 87 -6.83 -13.07 4.36
CA LYS A 87 -5.71 -12.91 5.26
C LYS A 87 -4.44 -13.30 4.53
N ARG A 88 -3.30 -12.84 5.07
CA ARG A 88 -2.01 -13.22 4.53
C ARG A 88 -1.89 -14.75 4.48
N GLY A 89 -1.40 -15.26 3.36
CA GLY A 89 -1.19 -16.68 3.18
C GLY A 89 -2.42 -17.47 2.77
N GLU A 90 -3.60 -16.86 2.73
CA GLU A 90 -4.78 -17.53 2.23
C GLU A 90 -4.75 -17.57 0.71
N THR A 91 -5.12 -18.70 0.15
CA THR A 91 -5.32 -18.83 -1.29
C THR A 91 -6.81 -18.74 -1.59
N ALA A 92 -7.11 -18.08 -2.67
CA ALA A 92 -8.49 -17.93 -3.09
C ALA A 92 -9.07 -19.26 -3.51
#